data_d7e057b79a92272df71d3f71672d355d
#
_entry.id   d7e057b79a92272df71d3f71672d355d
#
_cell.length_a   1.000
_cell.length_b   1.000
_cell.length_c   1.000
_cell.angle_alpha   90.00
_cell.angle_beta   90.00
_cell.angle_gamma   90.00
#
_symmetry.space_group_name_H-M   'P 1'
#
loop_
_entity.id
_entity.type
_entity.pdbx_description
1 polymer ?
#
loop_
_entity_poly.entity_id
_entity_poly.type
_entity_poly.pdbx_seq_one_letter_code
_entity_poly.pdbx_strand_id
1 'polypeptide(L)'
;FQAEDGIRDTSVTGVQTCALPICRTDPLADWKTINQAMIENPPLKQNVFMLDLLETIGVGPGQDVSKMDSATQQGLARAATDGRALLQKIVTSGRGKSINGWTFPPSTMGRAGYRKDFVTRGAVQCLGGIISNDPEEAIYVNTTKDIDGNTLTGANRYVLKFDAGRLPEVQEFWSLTMYDLTFNLVKNPIDRWSIGSLTEDYELADDGSLTIYIQHKSPGKEKESNWLPAPEGEFLVVFRTYGPSEDLVHQTWEMPGLIRDK
;
A
#
# COMPACT_ATOMS: atom_id res chain seq x y z
N PHE A 1 -5.56 -8.71 -10.07
CA PHE A 1 -4.20 -9.01 -10.53
C PHE A 1 -3.73 -10.17 -9.69
N GLN A 2 -3.91 -11.39 -10.18
CA GLN A 2 -3.16 -12.52 -9.70
C GLN A 2 -1.69 -12.19 -9.94
N ALA A 3 -0.89 -12.25 -8.91
CA ALA A 3 0.55 -12.36 -9.08
C ALA A 3 0.77 -13.74 -9.71
N GLU A 4 0.71 -13.78 -11.03
CA GLU A 4 1.07 -14.98 -11.77
C GLU A 4 2.52 -15.31 -11.48
N ASP A 5 2.69 -16.59 -11.24
CA ASP A 5 3.89 -17.30 -10.96
C ASP A 5 5.15 -16.76 -11.63
N GLY A 6 6.17 -16.55 -10.81
CA GLY A 6 7.55 -16.81 -11.20
C GLY A 6 8.28 -15.74 -11.99
N ILE A 7 7.71 -14.60 -12.31
CA ILE A 7 8.46 -13.49 -12.90
C ILE A 7 8.70 -12.42 -11.84
N ARG A 8 9.47 -12.77 -10.85
CA ARG A 8 10.24 -11.80 -10.09
C ARG A 8 11.70 -11.95 -10.44
N ASP A 9 12.02 -11.48 -11.60
CA ASP A 9 13.36 -10.99 -11.83
C ASP A 9 13.57 -9.85 -10.81
N THR A 10 14.56 -10.00 -9.94
CA THR A 10 14.96 -8.96 -8.98
C THR A 10 15.36 -7.66 -9.67
N SER A 11 15.53 -7.66 -10.98
CA SER A 11 15.72 -6.48 -11.82
C SER A 11 14.41 -5.71 -12.06
N VAL A 12 13.23 -6.32 -11.94
CA VAL A 12 11.93 -5.64 -12.10
C VAL A 12 11.47 -4.93 -10.84
N THR A 13 12.03 -5.26 -9.68
CA THR A 13 11.84 -4.47 -8.45
C THR A 13 12.38 -3.04 -8.60
N GLY A 14 13.18 -2.76 -9.61
CA GLY A 14 13.62 -1.41 -9.97
C GLY A 14 12.50 -0.48 -10.44
N VAL A 15 11.37 -0.98 -10.90
CA VAL A 15 10.21 -0.15 -11.26
C VAL A 15 9.48 0.39 -10.02
N GLN A 16 9.63 -0.30 -8.91
CA GLN A 16 9.05 0.15 -7.62
C GLN A 16 9.84 1.30 -7.02
N THR A 17 11.01 1.49 -7.50
CA THR A 17 11.77 2.65 -7.20
C THR A 17 11.70 3.56 -8.41
N CYS A 18 10.97 4.64 -8.29
CA CYS A 18 11.33 5.87 -8.97
C CYS A 18 12.76 6.31 -8.56
N ALA A 19 13.50 5.46 -7.98
CA ALA A 19 14.90 5.43 -7.73
C ALA A 19 15.54 4.51 -8.75
N LEU A 20 15.45 4.86 -10.01
CA LEU A 20 16.65 4.68 -10.80
C LEU A 20 17.79 5.21 -9.92
N PRO A 21 18.94 4.54 -9.84
CA PRO A 21 20.12 5.12 -9.24
C PRO A 21 20.61 6.26 -10.14
N ILE A 22 19.78 7.30 -10.21
CA ILE A 22 20.12 8.58 -10.74
C ILE A 22 21.24 9.01 -9.84
N CYS A 23 22.37 9.14 -10.43
CA CYS A 23 23.66 9.44 -9.89
C CYS A 23 23.57 10.13 -8.52
N ARG A 24 23.55 9.33 -7.44
CA ARG A 24 23.41 9.82 -6.04
C ARG A 24 24.52 10.79 -5.64
N THR A 25 25.48 11.01 -6.54
CA THR A 25 26.57 11.99 -6.39
C THR A 25 26.16 13.41 -6.77
N ASP A 26 25.09 13.59 -7.57
CA ASP A 26 24.56 14.92 -7.87
C ASP A 26 23.35 15.22 -6.96
N PRO A 27 23.46 16.18 -6.02
CA PRO A 27 22.38 16.51 -5.11
C PRO A 27 21.15 17.15 -5.80
N LEU A 28 21.28 17.55 -7.06
CA LEU A 28 20.20 18.12 -7.87
C LEU A 28 19.63 17.13 -8.89
N ALA A 29 20.08 15.88 -8.90
CA ALA A 29 19.68 14.90 -9.90
C ALA A 29 18.16 14.66 -9.96
N ASP A 30 17.51 14.58 -8.81
CA ASP A 30 16.04 14.38 -8.73
C ASP A 30 15.30 15.52 -9.45
N TRP A 31 15.73 16.76 -9.25
CA TRP A 31 15.12 17.95 -9.84
C TRP A 31 15.35 18.05 -11.35
N LYS A 32 16.56 17.71 -11.82
CA LYS A 32 16.86 17.61 -13.24
C LYS A 32 15.99 16.57 -13.93
N THR A 33 15.80 15.43 -13.29
CA THR A 33 14.90 14.37 -13.78
C THR A 33 13.45 14.82 -13.81
N ILE A 34 12.98 15.52 -12.78
CA ILE A 34 11.63 16.07 -12.73
C ILE A 34 11.40 17.06 -13.87
N ASN A 35 12.35 17.98 -14.13
CA ASN A 35 12.25 18.93 -15.23
C ASN A 35 12.16 18.23 -16.59
N GLN A 36 12.98 17.20 -16.80
CA GLN A 36 12.93 16.40 -18.02
C GLN A 36 11.61 15.63 -18.15
N ALA A 37 11.15 14.99 -17.08
CA ALA A 37 9.90 14.26 -17.06
C ALA A 37 8.69 15.15 -17.39
N MET A 38 8.70 16.42 -16.95
CA MET A 38 7.65 17.38 -17.26
C MET A 38 7.65 17.85 -18.74
N ILE A 39 8.78 17.72 -19.45
CA ILE A 39 8.82 17.95 -20.90
C ILE A 39 8.13 16.79 -21.61
N GLU A 40 8.45 15.56 -21.22
CA GLU A 40 7.93 14.33 -21.83
C GLU A 40 6.46 14.08 -21.48
N ASN A 41 6.06 14.48 -20.26
CA ASN A 41 4.72 14.33 -19.71
C ASN A 41 4.22 15.70 -19.21
N PRO A 42 3.70 16.56 -20.08
CA PRO A 42 3.34 17.92 -19.71
C PRO A 42 2.31 17.96 -18.57
N PRO A 43 2.53 18.76 -17.53
CA PRO A 43 1.58 18.93 -16.45
C PRO A 43 0.21 19.42 -16.91
N LEU A 44 -0.85 19.00 -16.18
CA LEU A 44 -2.20 19.43 -16.50
C LEU A 44 -2.38 20.95 -16.33
N LYS A 45 -3.12 21.59 -17.25
CA LYS A 45 -3.40 23.03 -17.23
C LYS A 45 -3.98 23.54 -15.90
N GLN A 46 -4.75 22.70 -15.21
CA GLN A 46 -5.30 23.03 -13.88
C GLN A 46 -4.24 23.21 -12.78
N ASN A 47 -3.00 22.80 -13.01
CA ASN A 47 -1.90 22.87 -12.06
C ASN A 47 -0.96 24.05 -12.34
N VAL A 48 -1.31 24.96 -13.25
CA VAL A 48 -0.46 26.09 -13.65
C VAL A 48 0.03 26.92 -12.46
N PHE A 49 -0.83 27.18 -11.48
CA PHE A 49 -0.45 27.93 -10.28
C PHE A 49 0.70 27.30 -9.48
N MET A 50 0.78 25.97 -9.46
CA MET A 50 1.88 25.26 -8.81
C MET A 50 3.14 25.30 -9.65
N LEU A 51 3.00 25.25 -10.98
CA LEU A 51 4.13 25.37 -11.89
C LEU A 51 4.76 26.77 -11.79
N ASP A 52 3.95 27.84 -11.82
CA ASP A 52 4.42 29.20 -11.65
C ASP A 52 5.22 29.37 -10.35
N LEU A 53 4.77 28.72 -9.27
CA LEU A 53 5.49 28.73 -8.00
C LEU A 53 6.82 27.96 -8.08
N LEU A 54 6.83 26.79 -8.71
CA LEU A 54 8.01 25.94 -8.85
C LEU A 54 9.04 26.54 -9.81
N GLU A 55 8.62 27.27 -10.83
CA GLU A 55 9.52 27.97 -11.76
C GLU A 55 10.41 29.00 -11.08
N THR A 56 9.95 29.61 -9.98
CA THR A 56 10.75 30.56 -9.19
C THR A 56 12.01 29.94 -8.59
N ILE A 57 12.06 28.62 -8.49
CA ILE A 57 13.21 27.85 -7.98
C ILE A 57 13.85 26.96 -9.06
N GLY A 58 13.53 27.22 -10.34
CA GLY A 58 14.11 26.49 -11.48
C GLY A 58 13.52 25.11 -11.72
N VAL A 59 12.31 24.82 -11.20
CA VAL A 59 11.62 23.53 -11.36
C VAL A 59 10.41 23.71 -12.28
N GLY A 60 10.40 23.00 -13.41
CA GLY A 60 9.36 23.08 -14.42
C GLY A 60 9.81 22.57 -15.78
N PRO A 61 8.91 22.46 -16.77
CA PRO A 61 9.26 22.06 -18.13
C PRO A 61 10.27 23.03 -18.77
N GLY A 62 11.43 22.52 -19.16
CA GLY A 62 12.50 23.34 -19.77
C GLY A 62 13.30 24.20 -18.81
N GLN A 63 13.03 24.14 -17.50
CA GLN A 63 13.83 24.82 -16.46
C GLN A 63 15.13 24.05 -16.20
N ASP A 64 16.10 24.77 -15.63
CA ASP A 64 17.43 24.23 -15.29
C ASP A 64 17.86 24.65 -13.89
N VAL A 65 17.71 23.78 -12.92
CA VAL A 65 18.06 24.02 -11.51
C VAL A 65 19.55 24.34 -11.31
N SER A 66 20.42 23.97 -12.26
CA SER A 66 21.85 24.23 -12.16
C SER A 66 22.19 25.71 -12.40
N LYS A 67 21.27 26.48 -12.98
CA LYS A 67 21.42 27.92 -13.23
C LYS A 67 20.93 28.82 -12.08
N MET A 68 20.31 28.19 -11.08
CA MET A 68 19.85 28.93 -9.89
C MET A 68 21.02 29.34 -9.01
N ASP A 69 20.81 30.33 -8.14
CA ASP A 69 21.81 30.74 -7.18
C ASP A 69 22.16 29.63 -6.18
N SER A 70 23.30 29.75 -5.50
CA SER A 70 23.81 28.72 -4.59
C SER A 70 22.87 28.43 -3.42
N ALA A 71 22.14 29.40 -2.91
CA ALA A 71 21.22 29.23 -1.80
C ALA A 71 20.00 28.37 -2.25
N THR A 72 19.48 28.67 -3.44
CA THR A 72 18.39 27.88 -4.06
C THR A 72 18.82 26.43 -4.33
N GLN A 73 20.02 26.23 -4.91
CA GLN A 73 20.53 24.86 -5.16
C GLN A 73 20.71 24.06 -3.86
N GLN A 74 21.25 24.68 -2.79
CA GLN A 74 21.37 24.04 -1.48
C GLN A 74 19.98 23.73 -0.87
N GLY A 75 19.01 24.62 -1.04
CA GLY A 75 17.62 24.42 -0.63
C GLY A 75 16.99 23.22 -1.33
N LEU A 76 17.17 23.12 -2.66
CA LEU A 76 16.68 22.00 -3.46
C LEU A 76 17.33 20.66 -3.05
N ALA A 77 18.63 20.64 -2.80
CA ALA A 77 19.35 19.47 -2.31
C ALA A 77 18.79 18.97 -0.98
N ARG A 78 18.54 19.88 -0.02
CA ARG A 78 17.87 19.51 1.24
C ARG A 78 16.44 19.02 1.02
N ALA A 79 15.68 19.72 0.18
CA ALA A 79 14.28 19.39 -0.10
C ALA A 79 14.10 17.99 -0.71
N ALA A 80 15.05 17.51 -1.50
CA ALA A 80 15.04 16.15 -2.02
C ALA A 80 15.13 15.11 -0.89
N THR A 81 15.98 15.36 0.11
CA THR A 81 16.14 14.46 1.28
C THR A 81 14.95 14.56 2.24
N ASP A 82 14.60 15.78 2.63
CA ASP A 82 13.54 16.06 3.60
C ASP A 82 12.16 15.66 3.05
N GLY A 83 11.94 15.92 1.76
CA GLY A 83 10.73 15.54 1.05
C GLY A 83 10.53 14.03 1.03
N ARG A 84 11.57 13.25 0.73
CA ARG A 84 11.51 11.78 0.76
C ARG A 84 11.15 11.26 2.15
N ALA A 85 11.79 11.79 3.19
CA ALA A 85 11.49 11.42 4.58
C ALA A 85 10.04 11.77 4.97
N LEU A 86 9.54 12.94 4.52
CA LEU A 86 8.15 13.35 4.72
C LEU A 86 7.17 12.41 4.02
N LEU A 87 7.40 12.08 2.73
CA LEU A 87 6.55 11.17 1.98
C LEU A 87 6.50 9.78 2.63
N GLN A 88 7.65 9.27 3.06
CA GLN A 88 7.73 8.00 3.77
C GLN A 88 6.94 8.02 5.08
N LYS A 89 7.06 9.08 5.87
CA LYS A 89 6.27 9.25 7.10
C LYS A 89 4.77 9.26 6.82
N ILE A 90 4.33 9.89 5.74
CA ILE A 90 2.91 9.95 5.35
C ILE A 90 2.37 8.55 5.02
N VAL A 91 3.11 7.76 4.26
CA VAL A 91 2.70 6.39 3.90
C VAL A 91 2.69 5.49 5.13
N THR A 92 3.73 5.54 5.96
CA THR A 92 3.86 4.65 7.12
C THR A 92 2.95 5.02 8.29
N SER A 93 2.69 6.32 8.52
CA SER A 93 1.78 6.76 9.60
C SER A 93 0.31 6.61 9.25
N GLY A 94 -0.01 6.34 7.98
CA GLY A 94 -1.38 6.32 7.45
C GLY A 94 -2.12 7.62 7.73
N ARG A 95 -2.57 8.33 6.72
CA ARG A 95 -3.50 9.46 6.91
C ARG A 95 -4.95 9.01 7.09
N GLY A 96 -5.17 7.69 7.07
CA GLY A 96 -6.46 7.07 7.26
C GLY A 96 -6.76 6.75 8.72
N LYS A 97 -7.94 6.20 8.94
CA LYS A 97 -8.36 5.71 10.25
C LYS A 97 -7.64 4.40 10.59
N SER A 98 -7.43 4.16 11.88
CA SER A 98 -7.12 2.83 12.38
C SER A 98 -8.36 2.25 13.04
N ILE A 99 -8.79 1.07 12.60
CA ILE A 99 -9.97 0.36 13.11
C ILE A 99 -9.55 -1.08 13.39
N ASN A 100 -9.71 -1.53 14.63
CA ASN A 100 -9.39 -2.91 15.04
C ASN A 100 -7.98 -3.38 14.65
N GLY A 101 -6.99 -2.48 14.72
CA GLY A 101 -5.59 -2.74 14.32
C GLY A 101 -5.31 -2.50 12.83
N TRP A 102 -6.33 -2.40 11.96
CA TRP A 102 -6.17 -2.14 10.54
C TRP A 102 -5.97 -0.66 10.24
N THR A 103 -5.06 -0.37 9.32
CA THR A 103 -4.85 0.98 8.78
C THR A 103 -5.61 1.12 7.47
N PHE A 104 -6.54 2.05 7.44
CA PHE A 104 -7.31 2.40 6.25
C PHE A 104 -6.59 3.48 5.44
N PRO A 105 -6.74 3.50 4.11
CA PRO A 105 -6.24 4.59 3.30
C PRO A 105 -7.01 5.89 3.61
N PRO A 106 -6.42 7.06 3.33
CA PRO A 106 -7.18 8.30 3.38
C PRO A 106 -8.32 8.27 2.35
N SER A 107 -9.48 8.82 2.70
CA SER A 107 -10.67 8.87 1.83
C SER A 107 -10.44 9.61 0.49
N THR A 108 -9.32 10.32 0.38
CA THR A 108 -8.93 11.05 -0.84
C THR A 108 -7.92 10.27 -1.69
N MET A 109 -7.63 9.00 -1.39
CA MET A 109 -6.48 8.29 -1.94
C MET A 109 -6.41 8.39 -3.46
N GLY A 110 -7.28 7.86 -4.24
CA GLY A 110 -7.24 7.93 -5.70
C GLY A 110 -7.39 9.36 -6.27
N ARG A 111 -8.04 10.25 -5.52
CA ARG A 111 -8.41 11.63 -5.93
C ARG A 111 -7.56 12.73 -5.29
N ALA A 112 -6.50 12.39 -4.59
CA ALA A 112 -5.69 13.37 -3.85
C ALA A 112 -5.19 14.51 -4.76
N GLY A 113 -4.67 14.19 -5.95
CA GLY A 113 -4.22 15.19 -6.90
C GLY A 113 -5.35 16.08 -7.43
N TYR A 114 -6.54 15.53 -7.66
CA TYR A 114 -7.72 16.29 -8.08
C TYR A 114 -8.16 17.29 -6.99
N ARG A 115 -8.04 16.90 -5.74
CA ARG A 115 -8.29 17.76 -4.57
C ARG A 115 -7.10 18.66 -4.21
N LYS A 116 -6.05 18.72 -5.05
CA LYS A 116 -4.82 19.50 -4.84
C LYS A 116 -4.01 19.08 -3.61
N ASP A 117 -4.25 17.90 -3.08
CA ASP A 117 -3.40 17.28 -2.05
C ASP A 117 -2.22 16.56 -2.71
N PHE A 118 -1.32 17.37 -3.28
CA PHE A 118 -0.15 16.87 -4.02
C PHE A 118 0.80 16.07 -3.14
N VAL A 119 0.85 16.35 -1.85
CA VAL A 119 1.73 15.68 -0.90
C VAL A 119 1.25 14.24 -0.67
N THR A 120 -0.04 14.03 -0.41
CA THR A 120 -0.62 12.67 -0.31
C THR A 120 -0.49 11.93 -1.63
N ARG A 121 -0.78 12.58 -2.76
CA ARG A 121 -0.60 11.97 -4.08
C ARG A 121 0.84 11.51 -4.29
N GLY A 122 1.82 12.38 -4.03
CA GLY A 122 3.24 12.05 -4.16
C GLY A 122 3.64 10.88 -3.25
N ALA A 123 3.22 10.89 -1.99
CA ALA A 123 3.52 9.86 -1.02
C ALA A 123 2.98 8.50 -1.48
N VAL A 124 1.70 8.43 -1.85
CA VAL A 124 1.04 7.19 -2.25
C VAL A 124 1.62 6.65 -3.55
N GLN A 125 1.79 7.49 -4.57
CA GLN A 125 2.30 7.04 -5.87
C GLN A 125 3.79 6.66 -5.86
N CYS A 126 4.60 7.33 -5.05
CA CYS A 126 6.03 7.03 -4.99
C CYS A 126 6.37 5.83 -4.11
N LEU A 127 5.59 5.56 -3.07
CA LEU A 127 5.92 4.57 -2.04
C LEU A 127 4.85 3.48 -1.87
N GLY A 128 3.60 3.78 -2.19
CA GLY A 128 2.48 2.84 -2.04
C GLY A 128 2.07 2.13 -3.33
N GLY A 129 2.44 2.67 -4.49
CA GLY A 129 2.13 2.11 -5.81
C GLY A 129 1.96 3.20 -6.87
N ILE A 130 2.26 2.84 -8.12
CA ILE A 130 2.27 3.79 -9.24
C ILE A 130 0.87 4.37 -9.52
N ILE A 131 -0.17 3.57 -9.33
CA ILE A 131 -1.57 3.93 -9.56
C ILE A 131 -2.34 3.63 -8.28
N SER A 132 -3.09 4.61 -7.81
CA SER A 132 -4.01 4.47 -6.69
C SER A 132 -5.44 4.54 -7.20
N ASN A 133 -6.21 3.51 -6.91
CA ASN A 133 -7.62 3.44 -7.29
C ASN A 133 -8.44 4.41 -6.43
N ASP A 134 -9.56 4.85 -6.98
CA ASP A 134 -10.60 5.49 -6.19
C ASP A 134 -11.22 4.47 -5.23
N PRO A 135 -11.67 4.89 -4.03
CA PRO A 135 -12.25 3.98 -3.05
C PRO A 135 -13.43 3.17 -3.56
N GLU A 136 -14.19 3.69 -4.53
CA GLU A 136 -15.31 3.00 -5.15
C GLU A 136 -14.85 1.86 -6.09
N GLU A 137 -13.62 1.90 -6.56
CA GLU A 137 -13.03 0.83 -7.37
C GLU A 137 -12.34 -0.21 -6.51
N ALA A 138 -11.47 0.22 -5.58
CA ALA A 138 -10.78 -0.70 -4.70
C ALA A 138 -10.31 -0.05 -3.40
N ILE A 139 -10.42 -0.80 -2.30
CA ILE A 139 -9.91 -0.40 -0.99
C ILE A 139 -8.88 -1.42 -0.52
N TYR A 140 -7.74 -0.92 -0.06
CA TYR A 140 -6.69 -1.72 0.55
C TYR A 140 -6.46 -1.29 1.98
N VAL A 141 -6.67 -2.21 2.93
CA VAL A 141 -6.33 -1.99 4.33
C VAL A 141 -5.23 -2.95 4.74
N ASN A 142 -4.35 -2.52 5.62
CA ASN A 142 -3.23 -3.35 6.05
C ASN A 142 -3.06 -3.30 7.56
N THR A 143 -2.42 -4.34 8.10
CA THR A 143 -2.00 -4.33 9.49
C THR A 143 -0.72 -5.13 9.70
N THR A 144 0.10 -4.63 10.62
CA THR A 144 1.21 -5.33 11.25
C THR A 144 0.90 -5.64 12.72
N LYS A 145 -0.35 -5.45 13.16
CA LYS A 145 -0.75 -5.53 14.56
C LYS A 145 -2.02 -6.37 14.72
N ASP A 146 -2.10 -7.07 15.87
CA ASP A 146 -3.35 -7.67 16.31
C ASP A 146 -4.31 -6.61 16.88
N ILE A 147 -5.50 -7.04 17.31
CA ILE A 147 -6.54 -6.16 17.87
C ILE A 147 -6.09 -5.48 19.18
N ASP A 148 -5.15 -6.08 19.90
CA ASP A 148 -4.59 -5.55 21.15
C ASP A 148 -3.39 -4.60 20.92
N GLY A 149 -2.99 -4.41 19.64
CA GLY A 149 -1.89 -3.55 19.23
C GLY A 149 -0.51 -4.21 19.26
N ASN A 150 -0.43 -5.52 19.48
CA ASN A 150 0.83 -6.26 19.45
C ASN A 150 1.26 -6.54 18.00
N THR A 151 2.56 -6.54 17.74
CA THR A 151 3.12 -6.85 16.43
C THR A 151 2.82 -8.29 16.03
N LEU A 152 2.38 -8.47 14.77
CA LEU A 152 2.14 -9.79 14.19
C LEU A 152 3.46 -10.52 13.94
N THR A 153 3.54 -11.75 14.40
CA THR A 153 4.71 -12.62 14.21
C THR A 153 4.28 -14.08 14.12
N GLY A 154 4.96 -14.87 13.29
CA GLY A 154 4.68 -16.30 13.16
C GLY A 154 5.01 -17.15 14.37
N ALA A 155 5.61 -16.57 15.41
CA ALA A 155 5.73 -17.21 16.71
C ALA A 155 4.38 -17.38 17.41
N ASN A 156 3.35 -16.67 16.98
CA ASN A 156 1.99 -16.72 17.49
C ASN A 156 1.01 -17.28 16.45
N ARG A 157 -0.17 -17.62 16.92
CA ARG A 157 -1.32 -17.99 16.10
C ARG A 157 -2.35 -16.89 16.17
N TYR A 158 -3.01 -16.61 15.05
CA TYR A 158 -4.05 -15.59 14.97
C TYR A 158 -5.26 -16.14 14.22
N VAL A 159 -6.42 -15.59 14.52
CA VAL A 159 -7.65 -15.81 13.78
C VAL A 159 -8.21 -14.48 13.32
N LEU A 160 -8.71 -14.46 12.07
CA LEU A 160 -9.57 -13.41 11.55
C LEU A 160 -10.95 -14.03 11.37
N LYS A 161 -11.94 -13.56 12.11
CA LYS A 161 -13.29 -14.12 12.08
C LYS A 161 -14.29 -13.12 11.53
N PHE A 162 -15.01 -13.50 10.52
CA PHE A 162 -16.20 -12.83 10.03
C PHE A 162 -17.44 -13.56 10.54
N ASP A 163 -18.29 -12.87 11.28
CA ASP A 163 -19.55 -13.43 11.74
C ASP A 163 -20.50 -13.72 10.57
N ALA A 164 -21.49 -14.56 10.79
CA ALA A 164 -22.50 -14.91 9.80
C ALA A 164 -23.15 -13.64 9.20
N GLY A 165 -23.17 -13.55 7.87
CA GLY A 165 -23.72 -12.41 7.16
C GLY A 165 -22.88 -11.09 7.30
N ARG A 166 -21.66 -11.20 7.79
CA ARG A 166 -20.76 -10.05 7.95
C ARG A 166 -19.52 -10.13 7.04
N LEU A 167 -19.52 -11.00 6.03
CA LEU A 167 -18.51 -10.98 4.99
C LEU A 167 -18.56 -9.62 4.25
N PRO A 168 -17.42 -9.13 3.73
CA PRO A 168 -17.41 -7.88 3.00
C PRO A 168 -18.26 -7.98 1.74
N GLU A 169 -19.18 -7.03 1.55
CA GLU A 169 -19.99 -6.95 0.34
C GLU A 169 -19.19 -6.24 -0.77
N VAL A 170 -18.93 -6.99 -1.82
CA VAL A 170 -18.16 -6.55 -2.98
C VAL A 170 -18.82 -7.00 -4.27
N GLN A 171 -18.68 -6.22 -5.33
CA GLN A 171 -19.19 -6.59 -6.66
C GLN A 171 -18.28 -7.60 -7.36
N GLU A 172 -16.96 -7.49 -7.12
CA GLU A 172 -15.96 -8.33 -7.76
C GLU A 172 -15.43 -9.39 -6.78
N PHE A 173 -14.44 -9.04 -5.97
CA PHE A 173 -13.86 -9.95 -5.00
C PHE A 173 -13.19 -9.24 -3.82
N TRP A 174 -12.94 -10.00 -2.78
CA TRP A 174 -12.05 -9.61 -1.69
C TRP A 174 -10.94 -10.64 -1.50
N SER A 175 -9.81 -10.21 -0.96
CA SER A 175 -8.69 -11.11 -0.61
C SER A 175 -7.92 -10.61 0.60
N LEU A 176 -7.40 -11.55 1.40
CA LEU A 176 -6.41 -11.32 2.45
C LEU A 176 -5.09 -11.93 1.99
N THR A 177 -4.06 -11.11 1.84
CA THR A 177 -2.75 -11.56 1.32
C THR A 177 -1.66 -11.37 2.37
N MET A 178 -0.79 -12.37 2.49
CA MET A 178 0.36 -12.41 3.39
C MET A 178 1.61 -11.81 2.75
N TYR A 179 2.30 -10.94 3.49
CA TYR A 179 3.56 -10.33 3.08
C TYR A 179 4.58 -10.32 4.22
N ASP A 180 5.86 -10.30 3.86
CA ASP A 180 6.90 -9.85 4.78
C ASP A 180 6.85 -8.31 4.95
N LEU A 181 7.63 -7.76 5.87
CA LEU A 181 7.65 -6.30 6.12
C LEU A 181 8.21 -5.47 4.94
N THR A 182 8.74 -6.13 3.92
CA THR A 182 9.24 -5.50 2.69
C THR A 182 8.28 -5.65 1.51
N PHE A 183 7.02 -6.08 1.78
CA PHE A 183 5.98 -6.32 0.80
C PHE A 183 6.29 -7.42 -0.22
N ASN A 184 7.11 -8.41 0.13
CA ASN A 184 7.30 -9.60 -0.68
C ASN A 184 6.36 -10.72 -0.23
N LEU A 185 5.89 -11.52 -1.18
CA LEU A 185 5.17 -12.75 -0.88
C LEU A 185 6.09 -13.75 -0.17
N VAL A 186 5.57 -14.37 0.88
CA VAL A 186 6.35 -15.30 1.69
C VAL A 186 6.19 -16.72 1.17
N LYS A 187 7.31 -17.39 0.87
CA LYS A 187 7.28 -18.81 0.49
C LYS A 187 6.72 -19.65 1.64
N ASN A 188 5.82 -20.57 1.32
CA ASN A 188 5.13 -21.39 2.31
C ASN A 188 4.87 -22.82 1.75
N PRO A 189 4.58 -23.80 2.61
CA PRO A 189 4.54 -25.22 2.23
C PRO A 189 3.36 -25.63 1.34
N ILE A 190 2.34 -24.80 1.21
CA ILE A 190 1.13 -25.09 0.39
C ILE A 190 0.94 -24.09 -0.75
N ASP A 191 1.95 -23.28 -1.04
CA ASP A 191 1.94 -22.24 -2.10
C ASP A 191 0.70 -21.33 -2.06
N ARG A 192 0.19 -21.04 -0.85
CA ARG A 192 -0.96 -20.17 -0.60
C ARG A 192 -0.50 -18.84 -0.03
N TRP A 193 -0.59 -17.78 -0.82
CA TRP A 193 -0.20 -16.42 -0.41
C TRP A 193 -1.41 -15.54 -0.04
N SER A 194 -2.59 -15.97 -0.46
CA SER A 194 -3.83 -15.26 -0.16
C SER A 194 -4.99 -16.23 0.05
N ILE A 195 -6.02 -15.73 0.75
CA ILE A 195 -7.32 -16.36 0.87
C ILE A 195 -8.39 -15.29 0.67
N GLY A 196 -9.46 -15.62 -0.03
CA GLY A 196 -10.51 -14.65 -0.35
C GLY A 196 -11.70 -15.27 -1.05
N SER A 197 -12.63 -14.44 -1.54
CA SER A 197 -13.88 -14.91 -2.16
C SER A 197 -13.69 -15.77 -3.42
N LEU A 198 -12.50 -15.71 -4.05
CA LEU A 198 -12.15 -16.54 -5.21
C LEU A 198 -11.36 -17.81 -4.83
N THR A 199 -11.13 -18.06 -3.55
CA THR A 199 -10.51 -19.30 -3.08
C THR A 199 -11.55 -20.41 -3.12
N GLU A 200 -11.30 -21.47 -3.91
CA GLU A 200 -12.31 -22.50 -4.19
C GLU A 200 -12.65 -23.40 -2.99
N ASP A 201 -11.69 -23.57 -2.08
CA ASP A 201 -11.74 -24.60 -1.03
C ASP A 201 -11.87 -24.06 0.42
N TYR A 202 -12.11 -22.76 0.62
CA TYR A 202 -12.36 -22.29 1.99
C TYR A 202 -13.76 -22.70 2.46
N GLU A 203 -13.86 -22.98 3.75
CA GLU A 203 -15.08 -23.50 4.37
C GLU A 203 -15.70 -22.48 5.32
N LEU A 204 -17.02 -22.32 5.22
CA LEU A 204 -17.81 -21.61 6.21
C LEU A 204 -18.22 -22.57 7.32
N ALA A 205 -18.35 -22.08 8.54
CA ALA A 205 -18.95 -22.84 9.63
C ALA A 205 -20.46 -23.03 9.39
N ASP A 206 -21.09 -23.95 10.13
CA ASP A 206 -22.52 -24.25 10.00
C ASP A 206 -23.44 -23.03 10.20
N ASP A 207 -22.97 -22.04 10.97
CA ASP A 207 -23.69 -20.78 11.18
C ASP A 207 -23.46 -19.75 10.06
N GLY A 208 -22.64 -20.07 9.06
CA GLY A 208 -22.27 -19.19 7.95
C GLY A 208 -21.14 -18.22 8.28
N SER A 209 -20.48 -18.33 9.43
CA SER A 209 -19.29 -17.54 9.77
C SER A 209 -18.06 -18.07 9.04
N LEU A 210 -17.07 -17.18 8.79
CA LEU A 210 -15.77 -17.54 8.23
C LEU A 210 -14.68 -17.29 9.25
N THR A 211 -13.85 -18.30 9.52
CA THR A 211 -12.63 -18.15 10.32
C THR A 211 -11.40 -18.43 9.47
N ILE A 212 -10.51 -17.46 9.35
CA ILE A 212 -9.21 -17.61 8.67
C ILE A 212 -8.14 -17.78 9.75
N TYR A 213 -7.36 -18.86 9.65
CA TYR A 213 -6.25 -19.17 10.54
C TYR A 213 -4.95 -18.61 9.98
N ILE A 214 -4.26 -17.75 10.74
CA ILE A 214 -3.03 -17.10 10.32
C ILE A 214 -1.93 -17.50 11.28
N GLN A 215 -1.05 -18.38 10.84
CA GLN A 215 0.02 -18.94 11.65
C GLN A 215 1.08 -19.60 10.77
N HIS A 216 2.29 -19.79 11.31
CA HIS A 216 3.42 -20.39 10.57
C HIS A 216 3.21 -21.89 10.29
N LYS A 217 2.78 -22.66 11.28
CA LYS A 217 2.56 -24.11 11.15
C LYS A 217 1.11 -24.40 10.78
N SER A 218 0.88 -25.51 10.05
CA SER A 218 -0.48 -25.94 9.74
C SER A 218 -1.36 -26.03 10.99
N PRO A 219 -2.61 -25.52 10.93
CA PRO A 219 -3.58 -25.66 12.02
C PRO A 219 -4.19 -27.07 12.13
N GLY A 220 -3.78 -27.98 11.23
CA GLY A 220 -4.35 -29.33 11.09
C GLY A 220 -5.27 -29.45 9.89
N LYS A 221 -5.43 -30.68 9.39
CA LYS A 221 -6.14 -30.96 8.13
C LYS A 221 -7.56 -30.38 8.06
N GLU A 222 -8.28 -30.38 9.17
CA GLU A 222 -9.67 -29.90 9.25
C GLU A 222 -9.79 -28.37 9.13
N LYS A 223 -8.68 -27.63 9.26
CA LYS A 223 -8.63 -26.16 9.21
C LYS A 223 -7.74 -25.64 8.08
N GLU A 224 -7.13 -26.54 7.32
CA GLU A 224 -6.14 -26.17 6.32
C GLU A 224 -6.74 -25.45 5.11
N SER A 225 -8.03 -25.72 4.80
CA SER A 225 -8.81 -24.99 3.81
C SER A 225 -8.85 -23.48 4.11
N ASN A 226 -8.91 -23.12 5.40
CA ASN A 226 -8.97 -21.72 5.87
C ASN A 226 -7.63 -21.19 6.42
N TRP A 227 -6.53 -21.86 6.12
CA TRP A 227 -5.21 -21.46 6.62
C TRP A 227 -4.49 -20.53 5.65
N LEU A 228 -4.07 -19.38 6.13
CA LEU A 228 -3.13 -18.47 5.47
C LEU A 228 -1.77 -18.58 6.18
N PRO A 229 -0.77 -19.25 5.55
CA PRO A 229 0.54 -19.46 6.16
C PRO A 229 1.29 -18.14 6.41
N ALA A 230 1.80 -17.97 7.62
CA ALA A 230 2.65 -16.84 8.00
C ALA A 230 4.14 -17.22 8.00
N PRO A 231 5.08 -16.28 7.79
CA PRO A 231 6.50 -16.51 8.02
C PRO A 231 6.79 -16.75 9.51
N GLU A 232 7.98 -17.25 9.88
CA GLU A 232 8.37 -17.39 11.29
C GLU A 232 8.49 -16.03 11.99
N GLY A 233 8.99 -15.02 11.27
CA GLY A 233 9.23 -13.67 11.78
C GLY A 233 8.01 -12.78 11.78
N GLU A 234 8.26 -11.47 11.84
CA GLU A 234 7.22 -10.45 11.72
C GLU A 234 6.67 -10.39 10.31
N PHE A 235 5.37 -10.07 10.21
CA PHE A 235 4.68 -10.00 8.94
C PHE A 235 3.63 -8.90 8.90
N LEU A 236 3.16 -8.61 7.70
CA LEU A 236 1.97 -7.79 7.47
C LEU A 236 0.96 -8.55 6.62
N VAL A 237 -0.31 -8.23 6.81
CA VAL A 237 -1.38 -8.69 5.94
C VAL A 237 -2.07 -7.50 5.30
N VAL A 238 -2.44 -7.68 4.03
CA VAL A 238 -3.20 -6.69 3.28
C VAL A 238 -4.54 -7.30 2.89
N PHE A 239 -5.60 -6.64 3.32
CA PHE A 239 -6.96 -6.99 2.92
C PHE A 239 -7.38 -6.05 1.79
N ARG A 240 -7.91 -6.61 0.72
CA ARG A 240 -8.32 -5.90 -0.49
C ARG A 240 -9.77 -6.18 -0.80
N THR A 241 -10.49 -5.15 -1.23
CA THR A 241 -11.84 -5.26 -1.78
C THR A 241 -11.89 -4.57 -3.13
N TYR A 242 -12.51 -5.20 -4.11
CA TYR A 242 -12.73 -4.67 -5.46
C TYR A 242 -14.22 -4.55 -5.73
N GLY A 243 -14.65 -3.38 -6.22
CA GLY A 243 -16.06 -3.03 -6.29
C GLY A 243 -16.73 -3.06 -4.91
N PRO A 244 -16.16 -2.38 -3.89
CA PRO A 244 -16.68 -2.41 -2.54
C PRO A 244 -18.05 -1.75 -2.45
N SER A 245 -18.89 -2.24 -1.52
CA SER A 245 -20.16 -1.60 -1.18
C SER A 245 -19.96 -0.19 -0.59
N GLU A 246 -21.03 0.61 -0.56
CA GLU A 246 -20.99 1.95 0.05
C GLU A 246 -20.56 1.91 1.53
N ASP A 247 -20.94 0.87 2.26
CA ASP A 247 -20.54 0.70 3.65
C ASP A 247 -19.02 0.52 3.81
N LEU A 248 -18.39 -0.17 2.88
CA LEU A 248 -16.91 -0.28 2.83
C LEU A 248 -16.28 1.05 2.44
N VAL A 249 -16.81 1.73 1.41
CA VAL A 249 -16.30 3.04 0.95
C VAL A 249 -16.40 4.09 2.05
N HIS A 250 -17.52 4.13 2.76
CA HIS A 250 -17.75 5.08 3.85
C HIS A 250 -17.18 4.63 5.20
N GLN A 251 -16.56 3.44 5.25
CA GLN A 251 -15.96 2.87 6.46
C GLN A 251 -16.97 2.75 7.62
N THR A 252 -18.22 2.38 7.29
CA THR A 252 -19.29 2.03 8.23
C THR A 252 -19.34 0.51 8.48
N TRP A 253 -18.84 -0.29 7.54
CA TRP A 253 -18.56 -1.70 7.77
C TRP A 253 -17.31 -1.87 8.62
N GLU A 254 -17.42 -2.59 9.71
CA GLU A 254 -16.32 -2.79 10.63
C GLU A 254 -15.49 -4.01 10.25
N MET A 255 -14.25 -3.79 9.82
CA MET A 255 -13.26 -4.84 9.60
C MET A 255 -12.94 -5.53 10.93
N PRO A 256 -13.14 -6.87 11.06
CA PRO A 256 -12.77 -7.59 12.27
C PRO A 256 -11.25 -7.55 12.50
N GLY A 257 -10.84 -7.45 13.75
CA GLY A 257 -9.41 -7.45 14.12
C GLY A 257 -8.84 -8.86 14.11
N LEU A 258 -7.51 -8.94 13.97
CA LEU A 258 -6.78 -10.19 14.16
C LEU A 258 -6.68 -10.49 15.66
N ILE A 259 -7.23 -11.61 16.07
CA ILE A 259 -7.25 -12.04 17.48
C ILE A 259 -6.16 -13.09 17.66
N ARG A 260 -5.32 -12.92 18.68
CA ARG A 260 -4.32 -13.92 19.05
C ARG A 260 -5.01 -15.14 19.63
N ASP A 261 -4.85 -16.30 18.98
CA ASP A 261 -5.30 -17.60 19.45
C ASP A 261 -4.32 -18.13 20.52
N LYS A 262 -4.81 -18.45 21.69
CA LYS A 262 -4.00 -18.83 22.87
C LYS A 262 -3.68 -20.33 22.91
#